data_0da18a95386ced61cefd659b2798c1ab
#
_entry.id   0da18a95386ced61cefd659b2798c1ab
#
_cell.length_a   1.000
_cell.length_b   1.000
_cell.length_c   1.000
_cell.angle_alpha   90.00
_cell.angle_beta   90.00
_cell.angle_gamma   90.00
#
_symmetry.space_group_name_H-M   'P 1'
#
loop_
_entity.id
_entity.type
_entity.pdbx_description
1 polymer ?
#
loop_
_entity_poly.entity_id
_entity_poly.type
_entity_poly.pdbx_seq_one_letter_code
_entity_poly.pdbx_strand_id
1 'polypeptide(L)'
;SIEALYIQISEGYVQGEDELTLTGVHQGIQESWDPVTGKLELKGPGGADALYTDIIAAVYDVRFSSTNNNPIDKSFSFTIGDANYLEETGHYYVYYEDLNVFWTEAKGLAENLTYYGLQGYLATITSAEENQIAAVQTNDVGWIGANDAATDGDWRWVTGPEGEKNNNTGVQFWSGLGSVNGGSAVAETIDGNIDGTPTGNLMYSNWNGSQEPNDSGAGFNSESYAHVTSPSVGAIGTWNDLDNDASPGSASYESKGYIVEYGGMEGDPILNLSSSTSLLAPIVEINVFNACANEFTGLEASSNI
;
A
#
# COMPACT_ATOMS: atom_id res chain seq x y z
N SER A 1 3.90 1.42 -29.52
CA SER A 1 4.57 0.60 -28.48
C SER A 1 4.49 1.29 -27.12
N ILE A 2 4.67 0.52 -26.08
CA ILE A 2 4.84 0.95 -24.70
C ILE A 2 6.02 0.22 -24.10
N GLU A 3 6.64 0.80 -23.09
CA GLU A 3 7.78 0.18 -22.42
C GLU A 3 7.38 -1.16 -21.77
N ALA A 4 6.33 -1.17 -20.97
CA ALA A 4 5.74 -2.34 -20.37
C ALA A 4 4.27 -2.10 -20.00
N LEU A 5 3.54 -3.18 -19.72
CA LEU A 5 2.30 -3.18 -18.94
C LEU A 5 2.54 -3.97 -17.66
N TYR A 6 2.14 -3.40 -16.55
CA TYR A 6 2.17 -4.05 -15.24
C TYR A 6 0.75 -4.40 -14.81
N ILE A 7 0.56 -5.64 -14.36
CA ILE A 7 -0.68 -6.11 -13.76
C ILE A 7 -0.34 -6.49 -12.32
N GLN A 8 -0.95 -5.81 -11.36
CA GLN A 8 -0.69 -6.04 -9.95
C GLN A 8 -1.96 -6.49 -9.24
N ILE A 9 -1.85 -7.45 -8.32
CA ILE A 9 -2.92 -7.73 -7.35
C ILE A 9 -2.86 -6.62 -6.32
N SER A 10 -3.65 -5.55 -6.53
CA SER A 10 -3.57 -4.31 -5.77
C SER A 10 -4.28 -4.36 -4.42
N GLU A 11 -5.26 -5.27 -4.27
CA GLU A 11 -5.93 -5.52 -2.99
C GLU A 11 -6.12 -7.01 -2.77
N GLY A 12 -6.09 -7.40 -1.51
CA GLY A 12 -6.26 -8.78 -1.09
C GLY A 12 -5.10 -9.73 -1.46
N TYR A 13 -3.95 -9.22 -1.91
CA TYR A 13 -2.80 -10.05 -2.26
C TYR A 13 -2.30 -10.85 -1.05
N VAL A 14 -2.06 -12.14 -1.27
CA VAL A 14 -1.46 -13.04 -0.28
C VAL A 14 -0.20 -13.66 -0.87
N GLN A 15 0.94 -13.17 -0.41
CA GLN A 15 2.25 -13.62 -0.88
C GLN A 15 2.44 -15.13 -0.66
N GLY A 16 2.88 -15.82 -1.71
CA GLY A 16 3.11 -17.26 -1.69
C GLY A 16 1.86 -18.12 -1.91
N GLU A 17 0.67 -17.52 -1.99
CA GLU A 17 -0.58 -18.19 -2.31
C GLU A 17 -1.16 -17.75 -3.65
N ASP A 18 -1.00 -16.47 -3.99
CA ASP A 18 -1.56 -15.83 -5.18
C ASP A 18 -0.51 -15.67 -6.28
N GLU A 19 -0.91 -15.91 -7.53
CA GLU A 19 -0.04 -15.81 -8.69
C GLU A 19 -0.80 -15.32 -9.93
N LEU A 20 -0.15 -14.46 -10.73
CA LEU A 20 -0.55 -14.13 -12.09
C LEU A 20 0.40 -14.80 -13.07
N THR A 21 -0.15 -15.47 -14.08
CA THR A 21 0.62 -16.20 -15.10
C THR A 21 0.10 -15.84 -16.48
N LEU A 22 1.00 -15.59 -17.43
CA LEU A 22 0.66 -15.51 -18.85
C LEU A 22 0.60 -16.91 -19.43
N THR A 23 -0.55 -17.30 -20.00
CA THR A 23 -0.73 -18.59 -20.66
C THR A 23 -0.60 -18.46 -22.17
N GLY A 24 -0.36 -19.59 -22.86
CA GLY A 24 -0.22 -19.58 -24.32
C GLY A 24 1.18 -19.23 -24.81
N VAL A 25 1.29 -18.82 -26.07
CA VAL A 25 2.55 -18.44 -26.72
C VAL A 25 2.42 -17.03 -27.30
N HIS A 26 3.17 -16.09 -26.74
CA HIS A 26 3.19 -14.69 -27.12
C HIS A 26 4.61 -14.29 -27.54
N GLN A 27 4.95 -14.47 -28.83
CA GLN A 27 6.33 -14.22 -29.31
C GLN A 27 6.80 -12.76 -29.16
N GLY A 28 5.87 -11.81 -29.09
CA GLY A 28 6.13 -10.38 -28.91
C GLY A 28 6.17 -9.94 -27.44
N ILE A 29 5.97 -10.85 -26.49
CA ILE A 29 5.90 -10.56 -25.06
C ILE A 29 6.81 -11.49 -24.28
N GLN A 30 7.54 -10.90 -23.34
CA GLN A 30 8.24 -11.56 -22.25
C GLN A 30 7.54 -11.17 -20.94
N GLU A 31 7.18 -12.17 -20.13
CA GLU A 31 6.60 -11.96 -18.82
C GLU A 31 7.64 -12.03 -17.70
N SER A 32 7.39 -11.34 -16.60
CA SER A 32 8.13 -11.49 -15.35
C SER A 32 7.17 -11.33 -14.18
N TRP A 33 7.02 -12.38 -13.36
CA TRP A 33 6.24 -12.34 -12.13
C TRP A 33 7.12 -12.02 -10.94
N ASP A 34 6.72 -11.03 -10.15
CA ASP A 34 7.33 -10.73 -8.85
C ASP A 34 6.39 -11.16 -7.73
N PRO A 35 6.71 -12.28 -7.03
CA PRO A 35 5.88 -12.78 -5.93
C PRO A 35 6.00 -11.94 -4.65
N VAL A 36 6.88 -10.97 -4.59
CA VAL A 36 7.02 -10.08 -3.44
C VAL A 36 6.00 -8.96 -3.54
N THR A 37 5.94 -8.31 -4.69
CA THR A 37 5.04 -7.19 -4.95
C THR A 37 3.68 -7.61 -5.49
N GLY A 38 3.50 -8.88 -5.86
CA GLY A 38 2.26 -9.36 -6.50
C GLY A 38 2.05 -8.77 -7.90
N LYS A 39 3.14 -8.52 -8.64
CA LYS A 39 3.14 -7.79 -9.91
C LYS A 39 3.63 -8.65 -11.07
N LEU A 40 2.88 -8.67 -12.15
CA LEU A 40 3.25 -9.27 -13.43
C LEU A 40 3.63 -8.16 -14.43
N GLU A 41 4.88 -8.18 -14.89
CA GLU A 41 5.36 -7.32 -15.98
C GLU A 41 5.16 -8.03 -17.33
N LEU A 42 4.59 -7.33 -18.30
CA LEU A 42 4.49 -7.74 -19.70
C LEU A 42 5.29 -6.75 -20.55
N LYS A 43 6.40 -7.19 -21.11
CA LYS A 43 7.38 -6.38 -21.85
C LYS A 43 7.75 -7.02 -23.17
N GLY A 44 8.34 -6.26 -24.07
CA GLY A 44 8.89 -6.84 -25.32
C GLY A 44 10.11 -7.71 -25.05
N PRO A 45 10.42 -8.68 -25.95
CA PRO A 45 11.54 -9.59 -25.81
C PRO A 45 12.87 -8.87 -25.63
N GLY A 46 13.67 -9.34 -24.66
CA GLY A 46 14.96 -8.75 -24.33
C GLY A 46 14.88 -7.37 -23.67
N GLY A 47 13.73 -7.00 -23.11
CA GLY A 47 13.49 -5.73 -22.44
C GLY A 47 13.16 -4.56 -23.38
N ALA A 48 12.85 -4.85 -24.63
CA ALA A 48 12.40 -3.84 -25.59
C ALA A 48 10.95 -3.41 -25.32
N ASP A 49 10.54 -2.30 -25.92
CA ASP A 49 9.13 -1.91 -25.96
C ASP A 49 8.27 -3.02 -26.58
N ALA A 50 7.09 -3.23 -26.04
CA ALA A 50 6.08 -4.11 -26.60
C ALA A 50 5.12 -3.36 -27.54
N LEU A 51 4.62 -4.03 -28.57
CA LEU A 51 3.56 -3.48 -29.42
C LEU A 51 2.22 -3.53 -28.66
N TYR A 52 1.38 -2.53 -28.85
CA TYR A 52 0.04 -2.50 -28.23
C TYR A 52 -0.80 -3.73 -28.60
N THR A 53 -0.69 -4.23 -29.85
CA THR A 53 -1.40 -5.42 -30.30
C THR A 53 -0.97 -6.68 -29.54
N ASP A 54 0.31 -6.78 -29.21
CA ASP A 54 0.87 -7.95 -28.52
C ASP A 54 0.50 -7.90 -27.02
N ILE A 55 0.56 -6.71 -26.41
CA ILE A 55 0.08 -6.47 -25.03
C ILE A 55 -1.42 -6.83 -24.90
N ILE A 56 -2.25 -6.32 -25.82
CA ILE A 56 -3.70 -6.60 -25.76
C ILE A 56 -3.96 -8.10 -25.89
N ALA A 57 -3.26 -8.79 -26.80
CA ALA A 57 -3.40 -10.24 -26.94
C ALA A 57 -2.93 -10.99 -25.69
N ALA A 58 -1.83 -10.57 -25.07
CA ALA A 58 -1.30 -11.19 -23.86
C ALA A 58 -2.22 -11.01 -22.65
N VAL A 59 -2.78 -9.81 -22.46
CA VAL A 59 -3.69 -9.52 -21.32
C VAL A 59 -4.87 -10.49 -21.26
N TYR A 60 -5.45 -10.87 -22.42
CA TYR A 60 -6.56 -11.83 -22.48
C TYR A 60 -6.17 -13.24 -22.01
N ASP A 61 -4.87 -13.56 -22.03
CA ASP A 61 -4.35 -14.87 -21.64
C ASP A 61 -3.67 -14.87 -20.26
N VAL A 62 -3.69 -13.74 -19.54
CA VAL A 62 -3.29 -13.71 -18.13
C VAL A 62 -4.31 -14.45 -17.29
N ARG A 63 -3.85 -15.28 -16.38
CA ARG A 63 -4.65 -16.06 -15.43
C ARG A 63 -4.22 -15.76 -14.02
N PHE A 64 -5.20 -15.60 -13.14
CA PHE A 64 -5.02 -15.59 -11.70
C PHE A 64 -5.21 -17.00 -11.15
N SER A 65 -4.37 -17.37 -10.20
CA SER A 65 -4.53 -18.59 -9.39
C SER A 65 -4.20 -18.30 -7.93
N SER A 66 -4.85 -19.02 -7.02
CA SER A 66 -4.56 -18.96 -5.59
C SER A 66 -4.62 -20.38 -5.01
N THR A 67 -3.70 -20.65 -4.10
CA THR A 67 -3.71 -21.90 -3.30
C THR A 67 -4.51 -21.75 -2.01
N ASN A 68 -5.05 -20.57 -1.74
CA ASN A 68 -5.83 -20.27 -0.54
C ASN A 68 -7.18 -21.00 -0.59
N ASN A 69 -7.47 -21.79 0.47
CA ASN A 69 -8.74 -22.50 0.62
C ASN A 69 -9.86 -21.61 1.21
N ASN A 70 -9.55 -20.38 1.60
CA ASN A 70 -10.50 -19.40 2.08
C ASN A 70 -10.37 -18.12 1.22
N PRO A 71 -10.94 -18.12 0.00
CA PRO A 71 -10.76 -17.04 -0.95
C PRO A 71 -11.37 -15.75 -0.39
N ILE A 72 -10.68 -14.65 -0.66
CA ILE A 72 -11.13 -13.27 -0.39
C ILE A 72 -11.22 -12.52 -1.71
N ASP A 73 -11.94 -11.42 -1.70
CA ASP A 73 -12.03 -10.53 -2.86
C ASP A 73 -10.64 -10.04 -3.26
N LYS A 74 -10.43 -9.86 -4.55
CA LYS A 74 -9.17 -9.39 -5.14
C LYS A 74 -9.45 -8.21 -6.06
N SER A 75 -8.59 -7.19 -6.01
CA SER A 75 -8.54 -6.14 -7.03
C SER A 75 -7.24 -6.25 -7.81
N PHE A 76 -7.32 -5.94 -9.09
CA PHE A 76 -6.19 -5.96 -10.01
C PHE A 76 -6.06 -4.59 -10.65
N SER A 77 -4.89 -3.98 -10.54
CA SER A 77 -4.54 -2.76 -11.26
C SER A 77 -3.74 -3.09 -12.52
N PHE A 78 -3.95 -2.29 -13.57
CA PHE A 78 -3.23 -2.33 -14.84
C PHE A 78 -2.60 -0.98 -15.04
N THR A 79 -1.28 -0.91 -15.13
CA THR A 79 -0.54 0.36 -15.26
C THR A 79 0.47 0.29 -16.39
N ILE A 80 0.70 1.43 -17.05
CA ILE A 80 1.75 1.54 -18.07
C ILE A 80 3.12 1.83 -17.42
N GLY A 81 3.13 2.42 -16.24
CA GLY A 81 4.33 2.70 -15.45
C GLY A 81 4.52 1.67 -14.33
N ASP A 82 5.70 1.62 -13.76
CA ASP A 82 6.15 0.63 -12.77
C ASP A 82 5.67 0.90 -11.33
N ALA A 83 5.14 2.10 -11.05
CA ALA A 83 4.58 2.42 -9.73
C ALA A 83 3.42 1.49 -9.36
N ASN A 84 3.28 1.22 -8.06
CA ASN A 84 2.08 0.57 -7.54
C ASN A 84 0.90 1.54 -7.62
N TYR A 85 -0.28 1.07 -7.99
CA TYR A 85 -1.47 1.91 -8.14
C TYR A 85 -2.62 1.40 -7.29
N LEU A 86 -3.23 2.30 -6.52
CA LEU A 86 -4.45 2.05 -5.76
C LEU A 86 -5.61 2.84 -6.39
N GLU A 87 -6.68 2.13 -6.79
CA GLU A 87 -7.85 2.77 -7.42
C GLU A 87 -8.63 3.65 -6.45
N GLU A 88 -8.73 3.23 -5.19
CA GLU A 88 -9.51 3.94 -4.17
C GLU A 88 -9.03 5.38 -3.99
N THR A 89 -7.72 5.60 -3.97
CA THR A 89 -7.11 6.94 -3.88
C THR A 89 -6.87 7.56 -5.25
N GLY A 90 -6.66 6.74 -6.27
CA GLY A 90 -6.17 7.16 -7.59
C GLY A 90 -4.68 7.51 -7.58
N HIS A 91 -3.95 7.12 -6.54
CA HIS A 91 -2.56 7.47 -6.31
C HIS A 91 -1.60 6.35 -6.70
N TYR A 92 -0.32 6.73 -6.87
CA TYR A 92 0.79 5.86 -7.25
C TYR A 92 1.85 5.87 -6.16
N TYR A 93 2.47 4.72 -5.90
CA TYR A 93 3.44 4.52 -4.81
C TYR A 93 4.72 3.91 -5.37
N VAL A 94 5.87 4.51 -5.00
CA VAL A 94 7.20 4.05 -5.41
C VAL A 94 8.13 4.08 -4.22
N TYR A 95 8.87 3.01 -4.02
CA TYR A 95 9.97 2.98 -3.06
C TYR A 95 11.26 3.47 -3.71
N TYR A 96 12.00 4.32 -3.00
CA TYR A 96 13.32 4.79 -3.40
C TYR A 96 14.36 4.33 -2.38
N GLU A 97 15.30 3.51 -2.84
CA GLU A 97 16.42 3.07 -2.01
C GLU A 97 17.38 4.24 -1.80
N ASP A 98 17.62 4.58 -0.54
CA ASP A 98 18.63 5.60 -0.13
C ASP A 98 19.07 5.31 1.30
N LEU A 99 20.20 4.63 1.42
CA LEU A 99 20.70 4.11 2.71
C LEU A 99 21.12 5.25 3.64
N ASN A 100 20.58 5.23 4.84
CA ASN A 100 20.82 6.24 5.90
C ASN A 100 20.35 7.65 5.55
N VAL A 101 19.39 7.80 4.65
CA VAL A 101 18.76 9.10 4.39
C VAL A 101 17.99 9.56 5.64
N PHE A 102 18.13 10.83 6.01
CA PHE A 102 17.37 11.44 7.11
C PHE A 102 15.93 11.66 6.68
N TRP A 103 14.97 11.56 7.62
CA TRP A 103 13.57 11.80 7.28
C TRP A 103 13.35 13.19 6.63
N THR A 104 14.00 14.23 7.18
CA THR A 104 13.91 15.59 6.65
C THR A 104 14.50 15.74 5.25
N GLU A 105 15.52 14.95 4.91
CA GLU A 105 16.11 14.88 3.57
C GLU A 105 15.19 14.10 2.63
N ALA A 106 14.70 12.93 3.05
CA ALA A 106 13.76 12.11 2.30
C ALA A 106 12.49 12.88 1.92
N LYS A 107 11.95 13.69 2.85
CA LYS A 107 10.83 14.59 2.58
C LYS A 107 11.16 15.56 1.43
N GLY A 108 12.31 16.24 1.51
CA GLY A 108 12.73 17.16 0.47
C GLY A 108 13.03 16.49 -0.87
N LEU A 109 13.57 15.27 -0.84
CA LEU A 109 13.81 14.47 -2.06
C LEU A 109 12.48 14.08 -2.70
N ALA A 110 11.53 13.55 -1.93
CA ALA A 110 10.21 13.16 -2.40
C ALA A 110 9.47 14.33 -3.06
N GLU A 111 9.49 15.52 -2.43
CA GLU A 111 8.88 16.75 -2.94
C GLU A 111 9.51 17.25 -4.26
N ASN A 112 10.72 16.81 -4.60
CA ASN A 112 11.38 17.13 -5.88
C ASN A 112 11.13 16.09 -6.98
N LEU A 113 10.49 15.00 -6.67
CA LEU A 113 10.14 13.96 -7.63
C LEU A 113 8.81 14.25 -8.30
N THR A 114 8.67 13.76 -9.52
CA THR A 114 7.39 13.78 -10.24
C THR A 114 7.17 12.45 -10.97
N TYR A 115 5.92 12.00 -11.03
CA TYR A 115 5.52 10.83 -11.79
C TYR A 115 4.46 11.22 -12.81
N TYR A 116 4.82 11.25 -14.09
CA TYR A 116 3.97 11.75 -15.20
C TYR A 116 3.35 13.14 -14.93
N GLY A 117 4.05 13.98 -14.18
CA GLY A 117 3.61 15.32 -13.83
C GLY A 117 2.84 15.44 -12.52
N LEU A 118 2.55 14.33 -11.84
CA LEU A 118 2.07 14.33 -10.46
C LEU A 118 3.19 14.71 -9.51
N GLN A 119 2.91 15.52 -8.51
CA GLN A 119 3.86 15.92 -7.46
C GLN A 119 4.09 14.75 -6.49
N GLY A 120 5.37 14.45 -6.19
CA GLY A 120 5.74 13.48 -5.18
C GLY A 120 5.77 14.04 -3.77
N TYR A 121 5.52 13.19 -2.78
CA TYR A 121 5.67 13.47 -1.34
C TYR A 121 5.89 12.15 -0.58
N LEU A 122 6.38 12.20 0.66
CA LEU A 122 6.45 10.99 1.49
C LEU A 122 5.04 10.44 1.72
N ALA A 123 4.85 9.15 1.50
CA ALA A 123 3.54 8.51 1.50
C ALA A 123 2.77 8.73 2.82
N THR A 124 1.49 9.07 2.69
CA THR A 124 0.52 9.15 3.79
C THR A 124 -0.39 7.94 3.69
N ILE A 125 -0.48 7.14 4.76
CA ILE A 125 -1.14 5.84 4.72
C ILE A 125 -2.40 5.88 5.57
N THR A 126 -3.55 6.02 4.93
CA THR A 126 -4.82 6.33 5.58
C THR A 126 -5.81 5.15 5.61
N SER A 127 -5.49 4.05 4.92
CA SER A 127 -6.30 2.82 4.91
C SER A 127 -5.43 1.55 4.95
N ALA A 128 -6.07 0.40 5.19
CA ALA A 128 -5.40 -0.90 5.16
C ALA A 128 -5.00 -1.30 3.74
N GLU A 129 -5.81 -0.95 2.76
CA GLU A 129 -5.58 -1.16 1.33
C GLU A 129 -4.38 -0.35 0.86
N GLU A 130 -4.30 0.90 1.29
CA GLU A 130 -3.15 1.77 1.03
C GLU A 130 -1.88 1.23 1.69
N ASN A 131 -1.95 0.78 2.94
CA ASN A 131 -0.82 0.15 3.62
C ASN A 131 -0.36 -1.13 2.89
N GLN A 132 -1.29 -1.92 2.35
CA GLN A 132 -0.95 -3.08 1.56
C GLN A 132 -0.12 -2.71 0.33
N ILE A 133 -0.56 -1.73 -0.44
CA ILE A 133 0.09 -1.35 -1.71
C ILE A 133 1.35 -0.51 -1.52
N ALA A 134 1.37 0.38 -0.52
CA ALA A 134 2.47 1.30 -0.28
C ALA A 134 3.58 0.70 0.59
N ALA A 135 3.23 -0.04 1.65
CA ALA A 135 4.21 -0.53 2.63
C ALA A 135 4.49 -2.03 2.53
N VAL A 136 3.46 -2.87 2.32
CA VAL A 136 3.66 -4.34 2.24
C VAL A 136 4.20 -4.75 0.89
N GLN A 137 3.59 -4.30 -0.22
CA GLN A 137 3.95 -4.71 -1.57
C GLN A 137 5.13 -3.95 -2.18
N THR A 138 5.65 -2.91 -1.54
CA THR A 138 6.98 -2.39 -1.84
C THR A 138 8.08 -3.27 -1.24
N ASN A 139 7.74 -4.00 -0.17
CA ASN A 139 8.60 -4.93 0.57
C ASN A 139 9.89 -4.30 1.13
N ASP A 140 9.87 -3.01 1.36
CA ASP A 140 11.03 -2.27 1.76
C ASP A 140 10.83 -1.49 3.06
N VAL A 141 11.96 -1.12 3.67
CA VAL A 141 12.06 -0.45 4.96
C VAL A 141 12.40 1.00 4.72
N GLY A 142 11.54 1.92 5.10
CA GLY A 142 11.81 3.31 4.81
C GLY A 142 10.81 4.30 5.42
N TRP A 143 11.13 5.56 5.26
CA TRP A 143 10.35 6.67 5.76
C TRP A 143 8.99 6.78 5.11
N ILE A 144 7.99 7.17 5.91
CA ILE A 144 6.65 7.59 5.49
C ILE A 144 6.34 8.98 6.02
N GLY A 145 5.26 9.60 5.55
CA GLY A 145 4.97 11.02 5.71
C GLY A 145 4.45 11.48 7.07
N ALA A 146 4.68 10.71 8.14
CA ALA A 146 4.17 11.04 9.47
C ALA A 146 5.28 11.42 10.46
N ASN A 147 4.96 12.35 11.37
CA ASN A 147 5.78 12.68 12.52
C ASN A 147 4.93 13.28 13.66
N ASP A 148 5.53 13.36 14.86
CA ASP A 148 5.04 14.11 16.00
C ASP A 148 6.04 15.19 16.49
N ALA A 149 7.01 15.53 15.64
CA ALA A 149 8.12 16.44 15.97
C ALA A 149 7.68 17.83 16.48
N ALA A 150 6.48 18.27 16.14
CA ALA A 150 5.93 19.54 16.60
C ALA A 150 5.37 19.46 18.04
N THR A 151 4.84 18.30 18.42
CA THR A 151 4.25 18.04 19.74
C THR A 151 4.30 16.55 20.02
N ASP A 152 5.12 16.16 20.97
CA ASP A 152 5.30 14.77 21.40
C ASP A 152 3.94 14.07 21.65
N GLY A 153 3.76 12.90 21.02
CA GLY A 153 2.56 12.11 21.03
C GLY A 153 1.40 12.63 20.15
N ASP A 154 1.58 13.71 19.38
CA ASP A 154 0.60 14.21 18.42
C ASP A 154 1.00 13.80 17.00
N TRP A 155 0.81 12.53 16.67
CA TRP A 155 1.21 11.95 15.39
C TRP A 155 0.32 12.40 14.24
N ARG A 156 0.96 13.00 13.23
CA ARG A 156 0.27 13.61 12.08
C ARG A 156 0.88 13.17 10.76
N TRP A 157 0.03 13.01 9.76
CA TRP A 157 0.43 13.05 8.36
C TRP A 157 0.75 14.50 8.00
N VAL A 158 2.03 14.77 7.70
CA VAL A 158 2.54 16.16 7.50
C VAL A 158 3.07 16.41 6.09
N THR A 159 2.79 15.47 5.20
CA THR A 159 3.16 15.52 3.78
C THR A 159 1.91 15.35 2.93
N GLY A 160 2.02 15.57 1.63
CA GLY A 160 0.91 15.37 0.70
C GLY A 160 -0.33 16.23 1.00
N PRO A 161 -1.47 15.85 0.45
CA PRO A 161 -2.75 16.53 0.67
C PRO A 161 -3.16 16.58 2.14
N GLU A 162 -2.83 15.55 2.93
CA GLU A 162 -3.06 15.49 4.38
C GLU A 162 -2.24 16.55 5.11
N GLY A 163 -0.99 16.76 4.67
CA GLY A 163 -0.10 17.75 5.27
C GLY A 163 -0.59 19.20 5.12
N GLU A 164 -1.37 19.49 4.08
CA GLU A 164 -1.95 20.82 3.84
C GLU A 164 -3.17 21.13 4.72
N LYS A 165 -3.75 20.12 5.37
CA LYS A 165 -4.90 20.30 6.28
C LYS A 165 -4.51 21.03 7.57
N ASN A 166 -5.53 21.50 8.29
CA ASN A 166 -5.36 22.15 9.60
C ASN A 166 -4.35 23.32 9.59
N ASN A 167 -4.40 24.18 8.56
CA ASN A 167 -3.45 25.29 8.33
C ASN A 167 -2.00 24.82 8.15
N ASN A 168 -1.79 23.73 7.38
CA ASN A 168 -0.49 23.10 7.12
C ASN A 168 0.16 22.47 8.38
N THR A 169 -0.63 22.04 9.35
CA THR A 169 -0.14 21.28 10.49
C THR A 169 -0.42 19.76 10.35
N GLY A 170 -1.08 19.39 9.27
CA GLY A 170 -1.36 17.99 8.93
C GLY A 170 -2.56 17.38 9.63
N VAL A 171 -2.90 16.17 9.23
CA VAL A 171 -4.02 15.37 9.77
C VAL A 171 -3.51 14.51 10.92
N GLN A 172 -4.06 14.71 12.13
CA GLN A 172 -3.76 13.85 13.26
C GLN A 172 -4.41 12.48 13.06
N PHE A 173 -3.66 11.40 13.27
CA PHE A 173 -4.18 10.03 13.17
C PHE A 173 -3.99 9.21 14.45
N TRP A 174 -3.01 9.59 15.30
CA TRP A 174 -2.74 8.91 16.55
C TRP A 174 -2.42 9.90 17.67
N SER A 175 -2.72 9.53 18.91
CA SER A 175 -2.43 10.35 20.10
C SER A 175 -1.78 9.50 21.18
N GLY A 176 -0.64 9.96 21.67
CA GLY A 176 0.14 9.31 22.74
C GLY A 176 1.12 8.26 22.22
N LEU A 177 1.68 7.52 23.17
CA LEU A 177 2.57 6.38 22.92
C LEU A 177 1.77 5.15 22.46
N GLY A 178 2.42 3.98 22.38
CA GLY A 178 1.74 2.73 22.06
C GLY A 178 0.52 2.42 22.93
N SER A 179 -0.40 1.62 22.43
CA SER A 179 -1.70 1.39 23.08
C SER A 179 -1.60 0.82 24.50
N VAL A 180 -0.53 0.08 24.81
CA VAL A 180 -0.28 -0.39 26.21
C VAL A 180 0.05 0.75 27.16
N ASN A 181 0.47 1.91 26.64
CA ASN A 181 0.77 3.12 27.41
C ASN A 181 -0.32 4.19 27.30
N GLY A 182 -1.49 3.81 26.77
CA GLY A 182 -2.68 4.66 26.70
C GLY A 182 -2.83 5.47 25.41
N GLY A 183 -1.96 5.26 24.43
CA GLY A 183 -2.11 5.85 23.10
C GLY A 183 -3.27 5.20 22.32
N SER A 184 -3.84 5.95 21.39
CA SER A 184 -4.96 5.50 20.57
C SER A 184 -5.09 6.28 19.26
N ALA A 185 -5.69 5.64 18.27
CA ALA A 185 -6.14 6.32 17.06
C ALA A 185 -7.19 7.39 17.42
N VAL A 186 -7.15 8.49 16.68
CA VAL A 186 -8.10 9.60 16.89
C VAL A 186 -9.34 9.42 16.02
N ALA A 187 -10.40 10.18 16.31
CA ALA A 187 -11.61 10.16 15.50
C ALA A 187 -11.34 10.71 14.10
N GLU A 188 -11.80 9.98 13.09
CA GLU A 188 -11.77 10.43 11.72
C GLU A 188 -12.80 11.53 11.47
N THR A 189 -12.47 12.52 10.66
CA THR A 189 -13.38 13.56 10.21
C THR A 189 -13.49 13.56 8.69
N ILE A 190 -14.66 13.95 8.15
CA ILE A 190 -14.97 13.89 6.71
C ILE A 190 -13.94 14.65 5.84
N ASP A 191 -13.43 15.75 6.36
CA ASP A 191 -12.51 16.63 5.64
C ASP A 191 -11.06 16.59 6.17
N GLY A 192 -10.80 15.72 7.17
CA GLY A 192 -9.49 15.62 7.82
C GLY A 192 -9.12 16.81 8.72
N ASN A 193 -10.04 17.78 8.92
CA ASN A 193 -9.79 18.93 9.78
C ASN A 193 -10.18 18.60 11.23
N ILE A 194 -9.44 19.14 12.19
CA ILE A 194 -9.61 18.89 13.62
C ILE A 194 -11.00 19.31 14.16
N ASP A 195 -11.64 20.27 13.51
CA ASP A 195 -12.98 20.76 13.80
C ASP A 195 -14.03 20.25 12.79
N GLY A 196 -13.64 19.28 11.95
CA GLY A 196 -14.50 18.66 10.94
C GLY A 196 -15.61 17.77 11.54
N THR A 197 -16.55 17.39 10.69
CA THR A 197 -17.63 16.48 11.11
C THR A 197 -17.10 15.05 11.27
N PRO A 198 -17.23 14.41 12.44
CA PRO A 198 -16.78 13.04 12.63
C PRO A 198 -17.51 12.06 11.71
N THR A 199 -16.77 11.09 11.15
CA THR A 199 -17.34 9.98 10.35
C THR A 199 -17.96 8.89 11.23
N GLY A 200 -17.55 8.82 12.49
CA GLY A 200 -17.87 7.75 13.42
C GLY A 200 -16.81 6.63 13.46
N ASN A 201 -15.80 6.73 12.59
CA ASN A 201 -14.66 5.82 12.55
C ASN A 201 -13.46 6.40 13.32
N LEU A 202 -12.44 5.58 13.48
CA LEU A 202 -11.10 6.00 13.88
C LEU A 202 -10.19 6.08 12.67
N MET A 203 -9.23 7.00 12.74
CA MET A 203 -8.15 7.07 11.74
C MET A 203 -7.37 5.75 11.71
N TYR A 204 -6.95 5.36 10.52
CA TYR A 204 -6.13 4.17 10.34
C TYR A 204 -4.74 4.36 10.93
N SER A 205 -4.21 3.31 11.52
CA SER A 205 -2.82 3.21 11.96
C SER A 205 -2.36 1.76 11.97
N ASN A 206 -1.09 1.52 11.67
CA ASN A 206 -0.52 0.17 11.63
C ASN A 206 0.81 0.08 12.40
N TRP A 207 0.86 0.64 13.59
CA TRP A 207 2.01 0.56 14.47
C TRP A 207 2.41 -0.90 14.76
N ASN A 208 3.72 -1.16 14.89
CA ASN A 208 4.25 -2.50 15.15
C ASN A 208 3.88 -3.00 16.55
N GLY A 209 2.78 -3.72 16.64
CA GLY A 209 2.24 -4.22 17.89
C GLY A 209 1.62 -3.10 18.76
N SER A 210 1.60 -3.35 20.07
CA SER A 210 0.98 -2.44 21.02
C SER A 210 1.97 -1.51 21.76
N GLN A 211 3.27 -1.69 21.50
CA GLN A 211 4.33 -0.89 22.12
C GLN A 211 4.60 0.40 21.34
N GLU A 212 4.52 0.31 20.01
CA GLU A 212 4.78 1.45 19.13
C GLU A 212 3.55 2.38 18.96
N PRO A 213 3.79 3.68 18.80
CA PRO A 213 5.07 4.40 18.91
C PRO A 213 5.57 4.41 20.35
N ASN A 214 6.88 4.27 20.59
CA ASN A 214 7.40 4.06 21.94
C ASN A 214 8.32 5.18 22.47
N ASP A 215 8.76 6.10 21.61
CA ASP A 215 9.69 7.20 21.92
C ASP A 215 10.96 6.68 22.66
N SER A 216 11.51 5.54 22.16
CA SER A 216 12.61 4.82 22.80
C SER A 216 13.94 5.54 22.60
N GLY A 217 14.27 6.45 23.47
CA GLY A 217 15.53 7.19 23.37
C GLY A 217 15.93 7.90 24.65
N ALA A 218 17.06 8.61 24.61
CA ALA A 218 17.63 9.31 25.77
C ALA A 218 17.09 10.74 25.94
N GLY A 219 15.83 11.00 25.58
CA GLY A 219 15.26 12.35 25.71
C GLY A 219 13.76 12.37 25.45
N PHE A 220 13.11 13.48 25.77
CA PHE A 220 11.74 13.76 25.32
C PHE A 220 11.74 13.93 23.80
N ASN A 221 10.79 13.28 23.11
CA ASN A 221 10.62 13.40 21.67
C ASN A 221 11.88 12.95 20.90
N SER A 222 12.44 11.80 21.28
CA SER A 222 13.68 11.29 20.69
C SER A 222 13.41 10.53 19.39
N GLU A 223 12.28 9.84 19.27
CA GLU A 223 11.85 9.12 18.06
C GLU A 223 10.58 9.75 17.51
N SER A 224 10.75 10.72 16.60
CA SER A 224 9.64 11.56 16.14
C SER A 224 9.18 11.30 14.71
N TYR A 225 9.72 10.30 14.01
CA TYR A 225 9.46 10.11 12.59
C TYR A 225 9.04 8.69 12.28
N ALA A 226 7.93 8.53 11.56
CA ALA A 226 7.38 7.23 11.23
C ALA A 226 8.12 6.54 10.08
N HIS A 227 8.31 5.26 10.25
CA HIS A 227 9.12 4.42 9.39
C HIS A 227 8.47 3.04 9.24
N VAL A 228 8.46 2.47 8.03
CA VAL A 228 8.04 1.09 7.82
C VAL A 228 9.08 0.14 8.43
N THR A 229 8.62 -0.69 9.35
CA THR A 229 9.46 -1.56 10.19
C THR A 229 10.16 -2.65 9.37
N SER A 230 11.43 -2.91 9.71
CA SER A 230 12.15 -4.06 9.18
C SER A 230 11.47 -5.38 9.54
N PRO A 231 11.37 -6.36 8.61
CA PRO A 231 10.88 -7.71 8.90
C PRO A 231 11.61 -8.45 10.02
N SER A 232 12.81 -7.97 10.40
CA SER A 232 13.56 -8.51 11.56
C SER A 232 13.04 -7.99 12.91
N VAL A 233 12.20 -6.95 12.90
CA VAL A 233 11.65 -6.29 14.10
C VAL A 233 10.16 -6.54 14.24
N GLY A 234 9.41 -6.45 13.15
CA GLY A 234 7.95 -6.57 13.16
C GLY A 234 7.40 -7.22 11.89
N ALA A 235 6.09 -7.28 11.78
CA ALA A 235 5.45 -7.75 10.56
C ALA A 235 5.71 -6.77 9.41
N ILE A 236 5.81 -7.29 8.18
CA ILE A 236 5.97 -6.46 6.97
C ILE A 236 4.82 -5.44 6.90
N GLY A 237 5.16 -4.19 6.62
CA GLY A 237 4.21 -3.09 6.48
C GLY A 237 3.72 -2.48 7.80
N THR A 238 4.19 -2.96 8.97
CA THR A 238 3.94 -2.25 10.23
C THR A 238 4.89 -1.07 10.40
N TRP A 239 4.54 -0.13 11.29
CA TRP A 239 5.29 1.11 11.47
C TRP A 239 5.99 1.17 12.83
N ASN A 240 7.10 1.88 12.86
CA ASN A 240 7.88 2.20 14.05
C ASN A 240 8.18 3.70 14.06
N ASP A 241 8.41 4.29 15.23
CA ASP A 241 8.96 5.62 15.38
C ASP A 241 10.49 5.54 15.54
N LEU A 242 11.19 6.46 14.90
CA LEU A 242 12.65 6.55 14.94
C LEU A 242 13.11 8.00 15.00
N ASP A 243 14.35 8.22 15.41
CA ASP A 243 15.05 9.48 15.25
C ASP A 243 15.15 9.88 13.76
N ASN A 244 15.37 11.16 13.50
CA ASN A 244 15.50 11.68 12.13
C ASN A 244 16.57 10.96 11.29
N ASP A 245 17.61 10.41 11.92
CA ASP A 245 18.68 9.68 11.27
C ASP A 245 18.50 8.14 11.30
N ALA A 246 17.41 7.65 11.88
CA ALA A 246 17.05 6.22 11.95
C ALA A 246 18.18 5.32 12.46
N SER A 247 18.92 5.73 13.46
CA SER A 247 19.98 4.92 14.12
C SER A 247 20.95 4.28 13.12
N PRO A 248 21.77 5.05 12.41
CA PRO A 248 22.71 4.55 11.39
C PRO A 248 23.60 3.44 11.91
N GLY A 249 23.75 2.37 11.12
CA GLY A 249 24.55 1.19 11.47
C GLY A 249 23.81 0.14 12.30
N SER A 250 22.54 0.34 12.61
CA SER A 250 21.65 -0.69 13.15
C SER A 250 20.92 -1.39 12.02
N ALA A 251 21.30 -2.63 11.68
CA ALA A 251 20.67 -3.37 10.58
C ALA A 251 19.13 -3.50 10.67
N SER A 252 18.57 -3.30 11.87
CA SER A 252 17.12 -3.40 12.14
C SER A 252 16.40 -2.06 12.08
N TYR A 253 17.11 -0.96 12.34
CA TYR A 253 16.51 0.38 12.52
C TYR A 253 17.12 1.45 11.60
N GLU A 254 18.15 1.14 10.82
CA GLU A 254 18.67 2.08 9.82
C GLU A 254 17.63 2.30 8.71
N SER A 255 17.46 3.53 8.23
CA SER A 255 16.68 3.81 7.04
C SER A 255 17.36 3.20 5.81
N LYS A 256 16.58 2.49 4.99
CA LYS A 256 17.03 1.94 3.71
C LYS A 256 16.52 2.74 2.52
N GLY A 257 15.58 3.64 2.77
CA GLY A 257 14.98 4.47 1.77
C GLY A 257 13.71 5.15 2.26
N TYR A 258 12.84 5.45 1.33
CA TYR A 258 11.59 6.15 1.60
C TYR A 258 10.52 5.80 0.54
N ILE A 259 9.27 5.87 0.96
CA ILE A 259 8.12 5.61 0.08
C ILE A 259 7.57 6.94 -0.39
N VAL A 260 7.48 7.10 -1.70
CA VAL A 260 6.91 8.30 -2.34
C VAL A 260 5.53 7.96 -2.89
N GLU A 261 4.60 8.82 -2.56
CA GLU A 261 3.25 8.82 -3.09
C GLU A 261 3.10 9.96 -4.10
N TYR A 262 2.32 9.73 -5.15
CA TYR A 262 2.03 10.69 -6.21
C TYR A 262 0.54 10.74 -6.47
N GLY A 263 -0.05 11.91 -6.41
CA GLY A 263 -1.46 12.17 -6.65
C GLY A 263 -2.10 12.98 -5.54
N GLY A 264 -3.27 13.57 -5.82
CA GLY A 264 -4.06 14.31 -4.86
C GLY A 264 -3.60 15.76 -4.57
N MET A 265 -2.43 16.18 -5.06
CA MET A 265 -1.94 17.55 -4.86
C MET A 265 -2.71 18.53 -5.74
N GLU A 266 -2.91 19.76 -5.23
CA GLU A 266 -3.54 20.82 -6.01
C GLU A 266 -2.72 21.13 -7.29
N GLY A 267 -3.37 21.00 -8.44
CA GLY A 267 -2.73 21.24 -9.74
C GLY A 267 -2.18 19.99 -10.42
N ASP A 268 -2.25 18.83 -9.80
CA ASP A 268 -1.88 17.58 -10.42
C ASP A 268 -2.70 17.31 -11.71
N PRO A 269 -2.08 16.78 -12.78
CA PRO A 269 -2.82 16.39 -13.98
C PRO A 269 -3.68 15.16 -13.72
N ILE A 270 -4.81 15.05 -14.44
CA ILE A 270 -5.58 13.81 -14.48
C ILE A 270 -4.85 12.82 -15.38
N LEU A 271 -4.40 11.71 -14.81
CA LEU A 271 -3.75 10.63 -15.55
C LEU A 271 -4.76 9.57 -15.99
N ASN A 272 -4.53 9.00 -17.18
CA ASN A 272 -5.25 7.84 -17.70
C ASN A 272 -4.25 6.71 -18.01
N LEU A 273 -3.33 6.46 -17.07
CA LEU A 273 -2.27 5.46 -17.20
C LEU A 273 -2.66 4.12 -16.59
N SER A 274 -3.70 4.11 -15.77
CA SER A 274 -4.10 2.96 -14.96
C SER A 274 -5.60 2.72 -15.04
N SER A 275 -5.97 1.47 -14.84
CA SER A 275 -7.35 1.02 -14.63
C SER A 275 -7.34 -0.16 -13.67
N SER A 276 -8.48 -0.52 -13.11
CA SER A 276 -8.58 -1.69 -12.24
C SER A 276 -9.81 -2.53 -12.54
N THR A 277 -9.81 -3.73 -12.02
CA THR A 277 -10.95 -4.65 -12.02
C THR A 277 -10.92 -5.50 -10.76
N SER A 278 -12.08 -6.02 -10.36
CA SER A 278 -12.22 -6.84 -9.15
C SER A 278 -12.70 -8.25 -9.50
N LEU A 279 -12.24 -9.20 -8.71
CA LEU A 279 -12.72 -10.57 -8.67
C LEU A 279 -13.29 -10.83 -7.27
N LEU A 280 -14.60 -11.00 -7.21
CA LEU A 280 -15.28 -11.31 -5.96
C LEU A 280 -15.03 -12.78 -5.58
N ALA A 281 -14.82 -13.04 -4.31
CA ALA A 281 -14.75 -14.39 -3.77
C ALA A 281 -16.06 -15.13 -4.07
N PRO A 282 -16.00 -16.40 -4.50
CA PRO A 282 -17.21 -17.16 -4.78
C PRO A 282 -18.04 -17.34 -3.52
N ILE A 283 -19.31 -16.94 -3.58
CA ILE A 283 -20.27 -17.21 -2.52
C ILE A 283 -20.77 -18.63 -2.70
N VAL A 284 -20.46 -19.53 -1.76
CA VAL A 284 -21.04 -20.87 -1.72
C VAL A 284 -22.31 -20.80 -0.87
N GLU A 285 -23.48 -20.75 -1.49
CA GLU A 285 -24.74 -20.92 -0.81
C GLU A 285 -25.03 -22.43 -0.66
N ILE A 286 -24.99 -22.92 0.58
CA ILE A 286 -25.42 -24.28 0.91
C ILE A 286 -26.90 -24.21 1.27
N ASN A 287 -27.78 -24.53 0.33
CA ASN A 287 -29.20 -24.70 0.61
C ASN A 287 -29.43 -26.08 1.26
N VAL A 288 -29.58 -26.10 2.57
CA VAL A 288 -30.02 -27.30 3.30
C VAL A 288 -31.53 -27.37 3.21
N PHE A 289 -32.06 -28.15 2.29
CA PHE A 289 -33.48 -28.46 2.29
C PHE A 289 -33.76 -29.38 3.49
N ASN A 290 -34.64 -28.99 4.41
CA ASN A 290 -35.17 -29.84 5.44
C ASN A 290 -35.99 -30.94 4.77
N ALA A 291 -35.35 -32.08 4.52
CA ALA A 291 -36.06 -33.31 4.21
C ALA A 291 -36.72 -33.84 5.49
N CYS A 292 -38.01 -34.04 5.46
CA CYS A 292 -38.70 -34.83 6.48
C CYS A 292 -37.99 -36.19 6.66
N ALA A 293 -37.89 -36.57 7.87
CA ALA A 293 -37.00 -37.53 8.54
C ALA A 293 -36.72 -38.90 7.89
N ASN A 294 -36.81 -39.13 6.59
CA ASN A 294 -36.47 -40.39 5.97
C ASN A 294 -35.91 -40.35 4.54
N GLU A 295 -35.64 -39.17 3.98
CA GLU A 295 -35.01 -39.12 2.65
C GLU A 295 -33.90 -38.09 2.61
N PHE A 296 -32.66 -38.54 2.50
CA PHE A 296 -31.49 -37.70 2.22
C PHE A 296 -31.43 -37.50 0.70
N THR A 297 -31.98 -36.44 0.20
CA THR A 297 -31.92 -36.07 -1.22
C THR A 297 -30.97 -34.91 -1.47
N GLY A 298 -29.68 -35.15 -1.43
CA GLY A 298 -28.66 -34.37 -2.11
C GLY A 298 -28.37 -32.98 -1.53
N LEU A 299 -27.07 -32.68 -1.42
CA LEU A 299 -26.52 -31.33 -1.32
C LEU A 299 -26.37 -30.79 -2.73
N GLU A 300 -27.08 -29.70 -3.07
CA GLU A 300 -26.77 -28.92 -4.26
C GLU A 300 -25.94 -27.70 -3.87
N ALA A 301 -24.73 -27.64 -4.40
CA ALA A 301 -23.89 -26.44 -4.34
C ALA A 301 -24.02 -25.70 -5.66
N SER A 302 -24.47 -24.44 -5.63
CA SER A 302 -24.39 -23.55 -6.77
C SER A 302 -23.28 -22.54 -6.55
N SER A 303 -22.34 -22.46 -7.46
CA SER A 303 -21.36 -21.37 -7.51
C SER A 303 -21.80 -20.37 -8.56
N ASN A 304 -21.95 -19.11 -8.21
CA ASN A 304 -22.02 -18.04 -9.18
C ASN A 304 -20.57 -17.64 -9.51
N ILE A 305 -20.12 -18.01 -10.70
CA ILE A 305 -18.91 -17.49 -11.32
C ILE A 305 -19.35 -16.43 -12.31
#